data_f8c6c068b30b08a2ab31fdfeb22a5584
#
_entry.id   f8c6c068b30b08a2ab31fdfeb22a5584
#
_cell.length_a   1.000
_cell.length_b   1.000
_cell.length_c   1.000
_cell.angle_alpha   90.00
_cell.angle_beta   90.00
_cell.angle_gamma   90.00
#
_symmetry.space_group_name_H-M   'P 1'
#
loop_
_entity.id
_entity.type
_entity.pdbx_description
1 polymer ?
#
loop_
_entity_poly.entity_id
_entity_poly.type
_entity_poly.pdbx_seq_one_letter_code
_entity_poly.pdbx_strand_id
1 'polypeptide(L)'
;VMACEDELSWLDMHINVNKTFCIRIGPKYRVDPAKIVTRSGLEIEWADTIRYLGIYLRRHCVFMCCLDNHKRSFYRSFNAIYGKIGRVASEEVIIQLVQSKCVPVMLYCLEACPLKKSQLQSLENVIVNCFMKIFHTRSKETVNDCIEMFNLNVRKLLDRRRVTFLKTFATRNDRNTACCAFKARCMADLHCITV
;
A
#
# COMPACT_ATOMS: atom_id res chain seq x y z
N VAL A 1 10.47 6.24 -24.21
CA VAL A 1 11.79 6.62 -23.70
C VAL A 1 12.31 7.81 -24.48
N MET A 2 12.39 7.76 -25.82
CA MET A 2 12.94 8.87 -26.66
C MET A 2 12.33 10.23 -26.33
N ALA A 3 11.01 10.35 -26.31
CA ALA A 3 10.35 11.64 -25.96
C ALA A 3 10.72 12.13 -24.56
N CYS A 4 10.88 11.22 -23.59
CA CYS A 4 11.34 11.61 -22.25
C CYS A 4 12.79 12.08 -22.24
N GLU A 5 13.65 11.50 -23.08
CA GLU A 5 15.04 11.92 -23.19
C GLU A 5 15.18 13.30 -23.85
N ASP A 6 14.29 13.63 -24.81
CA ASP A 6 14.23 14.96 -25.41
C ASP A 6 13.90 16.03 -24.38
N GLU A 7 12.84 15.79 -23.57
CA GLU A 7 12.43 16.72 -22.51
C GLU A 7 13.47 16.83 -21.40
N LEU A 8 14.10 15.72 -21.02
CA LEU A 8 15.16 15.73 -20.01
C LEU A 8 16.42 16.44 -20.50
N SER A 9 16.78 16.27 -21.78
CA SER A 9 17.93 16.95 -22.38
C SER A 9 17.75 18.47 -22.37
N TRP A 10 16.52 18.96 -22.59
CA TRP A 10 16.21 20.39 -22.49
C TRP A 10 16.39 20.94 -21.08
N LEU A 11 16.23 20.09 -20.05
CA LEU A 11 16.42 20.40 -18.64
C LEU A 11 17.85 20.10 -18.14
N ASP A 12 18.78 19.78 -19.02
CA ASP A 12 20.15 19.31 -18.68
C ASP A 12 20.16 18.12 -17.74
N MET A 13 19.19 17.21 -17.94
CA MET A 13 19.07 15.97 -17.14
C MET A 13 19.17 14.73 -18.03
N HIS A 14 19.60 13.62 -17.42
CA HIS A 14 19.73 12.32 -18.10
C HIS A 14 19.02 11.21 -17.35
N ILE A 15 18.56 10.17 -18.08
CA ILE A 15 18.00 8.97 -17.47
C ILE A 15 19.12 8.19 -16.77
N ASN A 16 18.99 7.99 -15.45
CA ASN A 16 19.89 7.11 -14.73
C ASN A 16 19.38 5.65 -14.86
N VAL A 17 19.99 4.90 -15.77
CA VAL A 17 19.61 3.52 -16.11
C VAL A 17 19.68 2.59 -14.88
N ASN A 18 20.64 2.79 -13.98
CA ASN A 18 20.80 1.96 -12.77
C ASN A 18 19.68 2.20 -11.73
N LYS A 19 18.92 3.29 -11.85
CA LYS A 19 17.81 3.63 -10.96
C LYS A 19 16.45 3.60 -11.64
N THR A 20 16.42 3.37 -12.95
CA THR A 20 15.21 3.32 -13.77
C THR A 20 14.86 1.88 -14.07
N PHE A 21 13.64 1.48 -13.73
CA PHE A 21 13.14 0.14 -13.99
C PHE A 21 11.80 0.21 -14.71
N CYS A 22 11.54 -0.78 -15.56
CA CYS A 22 10.26 -0.96 -16.22
C CYS A 22 9.48 -2.07 -15.53
N ILE A 23 8.17 -1.91 -15.41
CA ILE A 23 7.26 -2.94 -14.92
C ILE A 23 6.10 -3.12 -15.90
N ARG A 24 5.69 -4.35 -16.14
CA ARG A 24 4.56 -4.64 -17.02
C ARG A 24 3.31 -4.99 -16.20
N ILE A 25 2.24 -4.24 -16.44
CA ILE A 25 0.93 -4.48 -15.87
C ILE A 25 -0.07 -4.65 -17.02
N GLY A 26 -0.89 -5.69 -16.97
CA GLY A 26 -1.90 -5.98 -17.99
C GLY A 26 -1.94 -7.43 -18.43
N PRO A 27 -2.84 -7.80 -19.37
CA PRO A 27 -3.07 -9.20 -19.76
C PRO A 27 -1.81 -9.94 -20.25
N LYS A 28 -0.91 -9.22 -20.92
CA LYS A 28 0.34 -9.77 -21.45
C LYS A 28 1.51 -9.71 -20.47
N TYR A 29 1.28 -9.64 -19.16
CA TYR A 29 2.34 -9.47 -18.17
C TYR A 29 3.33 -10.64 -18.10
N ARG A 30 2.96 -11.84 -18.59
CA ARG A 30 3.81 -13.04 -18.62
C ARG A 30 4.70 -13.14 -19.86
N VAL A 31 4.38 -12.36 -20.90
CA VAL A 31 5.16 -12.39 -22.15
C VAL A 31 6.46 -11.62 -21.92
N ASP A 32 7.57 -12.13 -22.46
CA ASP A 32 8.83 -11.42 -22.39
C ASP A 32 8.74 -10.11 -23.17
N PRO A 33 9.03 -8.98 -22.53
CA PRO A 33 8.94 -7.68 -23.15
C PRO A 33 10.13 -7.43 -24.09
N ALA A 34 9.91 -6.63 -25.12
CA ALA A 34 11.00 -6.11 -25.92
C ALA A 34 11.97 -5.28 -25.07
N LYS A 35 13.24 -5.32 -25.39
CA LYS A 35 14.26 -4.52 -24.74
C LYS A 35 13.97 -3.03 -24.94
N ILE A 36 14.08 -2.27 -23.88
CA ILE A 36 13.97 -0.82 -23.92
C ILE A 36 15.38 -0.25 -23.79
N VAL A 37 15.80 0.47 -24.82
CA VAL A 37 17.15 1.02 -24.91
C VAL A 37 17.08 2.53 -24.97
N THR A 38 17.98 3.21 -24.26
CA THR A 38 18.18 4.66 -24.31
C THR A 38 18.89 5.06 -25.60
N ARG A 39 18.93 6.36 -25.95
CA ARG A 39 19.72 6.84 -27.09
C ARG A 39 21.21 6.55 -26.95
N SER A 40 21.72 6.50 -25.74
CA SER A 40 23.11 6.12 -25.44
C SER A 40 23.39 4.62 -25.58
N GLY A 41 22.40 3.80 -26.00
CA GLY A 41 22.55 2.35 -26.17
C GLY A 41 22.46 1.56 -24.88
N LEU A 42 22.15 2.16 -23.73
CA LEU A 42 22.00 1.49 -22.47
C LEU A 42 20.61 0.88 -22.32
N GLU A 43 20.52 -0.37 -21.87
CA GLU A 43 19.27 -1.09 -21.66
C GLU A 43 18.64 -0.75 -20.29
N ILE A 44 17.34 -0.47 -20.26
CA ILE A 44 16.57 -0.29 -19.03
C ILE A 44 15.99 -1.65 -18.63
N GLU A 45 16.26 -2.06 -17.39
CA GLU A 45 15.87 -3.36 -16.86
C GLU A 45 14.35 -3.48 -16.64
N TRP A 46 13.81 -4.65 -17.00
CA TRP A 46 12.46 -5.05 -16.65
C TRP A 46 12.46 -5.77 -15.31
N ALA A 47 11.73 -5.22 -14.33
CA ALA A 47 11.63 -5.78 -13.00
C ALA A 47 10.26 -6.41 -12.73
N ASP A 48 10.25 -7.51 -11.96
CA ASP A 48 9.01 -8.14 -11.49
C ASP A 48 8.38 -7.37 -10.33
N THR A 49 9.18 -6.65 -9.57
CA THR A 49 8.72 -5.83 -8.45
C THR A 49 9.55 -4.55 -8.37
N ILE A 50 8.88 -3.41 -8.32
CA ILE A 50 9.51 -2.11 -8.14
C ILE A 50 9.03 -1.46 -6.86
N ARG A 51 9.93 -0.70 -6.21
CA ARG A 51 9.55 0.16 -5.09
C ARG A 51 9.27 1.56 -5.61
N TYR A 52 8.04 2.04 -5.37
CA TYR A 52 7.62 3.38 -5.75
C TYR A 52 6.92 4.08 -4.59
N LEU A 53 7.42 5.24 -4.17
CA LEU A 53 6.89 6.03 -3.04
C LEU A 53 6.61 5.20 -1.77
N GLY A 54 7.50 4.25 -1.46
CA GLY A 54 7.39 3.43 -0.25
C GLY A 54 6.53 2.17 -0.37
N ILE A 55 5.79 2.01 -1.47
CA ILE A 55 5.04 0.78 -1.77
C ILE A 55 5.76 -0.08 -2.81
N TYR A 56 5.45 -1.37 -2.82
CA TYR A 56 5.99 -2.31 -3.77
C TYR A 56 4.91 -2.71 -4.77
N LEU A 57 5.14 -2.36 -6.04
CA LEU A 57 4.29 -2.72 -7.16
C LEU A 57 4.82 -4.00 -7.79
N ARG A 58 3.91 -4.94 -8.10
CA ARG A 58 4.26 -6.23 -8.66
C ARG A 58 3.75 -6.36 -10.09
N ARG A 59 4.57 -6.94 -10.97
CA ARG A 59 4.19 -7.39 -12.32
C ARG A 59 2.99 -8.34 -12.23
N HIS A 60 1.86 -7.95 -12.82
CA HIS A 60 0.62 -8.71 -12.75
C HIS A 60 -0.37 -8.31 -13.87
N CYS A 61 -1.42 -9.14 -14.08
CA CYS A 61 -2.48 -8.81 -15.05
C CYS A 61 -3.28 -7.56 -14.70
N VAL A 62 -3.36 -7.21 -13.43
CA VAL A 62 -3.99 -5.97 -12.91
C VAL A 62 -3.03 -5.26 -11.98
N PHE A 63 -3.23 -3.96 -11.79
CA PHE A 63 -2.45 -3.20 -10.80
C PHE A 63 -2.57 -3.82 -9.42
N MET A 64 -1.45 -4.17 -8.80
CA MET A 64 -1.41 -4.85 -7.50
C MET A 64 -0.21 -4.40 -6.68
N CYS A 65 -0.48 -4.07 -5.41
CA CYS A 65 0.54 -3.79 -4.41
C CYS A 65 0.94 -5.08 -3.68
N CYS A 66 2.22 -5.23 -3.36
CA CYS A 66 2.72 -6.31 -2.53
C CYS A 66 2.58 -5.94 -1.05
N LEU A 67 1.82 -6.74 -0.30
CA LEU A 67 1.55 -6.49 1.13
C LEU A 67 2.63 -7.03 2.08
N ASP A 68 3.58 -7.83 1.59
CA ASP A 68 4.54 -8.51 2.44
C ASP A 68 5.43 -7.53 3.21
N ASN A 69 5.82 -6.43 2.56
CA ASN A 69 6.60 -5.39 3.20
C ASN A 69 5.81 -4.61 4.26
N HIS A 70 4.51 -4.37 4.02
CA HIS A 70 3.61 -3.74 4.99
C HIS A 70 3.47 -4.59 6.25
N LYS A 71 3.26 -5.91 6.10
CA LYS A 71 3.20 -6.86 7.20
C LYS A 71 4.54 -6.95 7.95
N ARG A 72 5.67 -7.04 7.22
CA ARG A 72 7.00 -7.04 7.84
C ARG A 72 7.25 -5.77 8.66
N SER A 73 6.89 -4.61 8.12
CA SER A 73 7.07 -3.33 8.81
C SER A 73 6.20 -3.25 10.05
N PHE A 74 4.96 -3.75 9.99
CA PHE A 74 4.09 -3.87 11.15
C PHE A 74 4.73 -4.74 12.22
N TYR A 75 5.12 -5.99 11.89
CA TYR A 75 5.68 -6.90 12.87
C TYR A 75 7.01 -6.39 13.44
N ARG A 76 7.82 -5.71 12.64
CA ARG A 76 9.05 -5.06 13.13
C ARG A 76 8.73 -4.01 14.19
N SER A 77 7.79 -3.12 13.92
CA SER A 77 7.36 -2.07 14.85
C SER A 77 6.69 -2.67 16.09
N PHE A 78 5.79 -3.65 15.90
CA PHE A 78 5.12 -4.34 17.00
C PHE A 78 6.11 -5.06 17.91
N ASN A 79 7.02 -5.84 17.36
CA ASN A 79 8.01 -6.58 18.16
C ASN A 79 8.97 -5.63 18.89
N ALA A 80 9.31 -4.49 18.30
CA ALA A 80 10.13 -3.47 18.96
C ALA A 80 9.42 -2.87 20.19
N ILE A 81 8.11 -2.59 20.09
CA ILE A 81 7.29 -2.08 21.18
C ILE A 81 7.10 -3.20 22.24
N TYR A 82 6.57 -4.34 21.80
CA TYR A 82 6.23 -5.44 22.68
C TYR A 82 7.44 -6.02 23.45
N GLY A 83 8.61 -6.07 22.79
CA GLY A 83 9.85 -6.52 23.42
C GLY A 83 10.33 -5.61 24.55
N LYS A 84 10.02 -4.30 24.44
CA LYS A 84 10.44 -3.31 25.46
C LYS A 84 9.46 -3.21 26.63
N ILE A 85 8.16 -3.21 26.35
CA ILE A 85 7.15 -2.89 27.35
C ILE A 85 6.09 -3.97 27.58
N GLY A 86 6.07 -5.04 26.78
CA GLY A 86 5.02 -6.06 26.83
C GLY A 86 4.92 -6.85 28.13
N ARG A 87 5.92 -6.73 29.04
CA ARG A 87 5.90 -7.34 30.36
C ARG A 87 5.55 -6.36 31.48
N VAL A 88 5.55 -5.06 31.20
CA VAL A 88 5.46 -4.01 32.21
C VAL A 88 4.20 -3.15 32.01
N ALA A 89 3.85 -2.88 30.76
CA ALA A 89 2.69 -2.05 30.42
C ALA A 89 1.39 -2.87 30.40
N SER A 90 0.28 -2.21 30.69
CA SER A 90 -1.05 -2.82 30.50
C SER A 90 -1.34 -3.06 29.03
N GLU A 91 -2.22 -4.01 28.73
CA GLU A 91 -2.66 -4.34 27.39
C GLU A 91 -3.22 -3.14 26.64
N GLU A 92 -3.96 -2.28 27.34
CA GLU A 92 -4.52 -1.03 26.77
C GLU A 92 -3.43 -0.10 26.24
N VAL A 93 -2.36 0.12 27.01
CA VAL A 93 -1.23 0.98 26.59
C VAL A 93 -0.52 0.37 25.38
N ILE A 94 -0.33 -0.95 25.37
CA ILE A 94 0.26 -1.64 24.23
C ILE A 94 -0.62 -1.47 22.98
N ILE A 95 -1.94 -1.64 23.11
CA ILE A 95 -2.89 -1.49 22.00
C ILE A 95 -2.90 -0.05 21.48
N GLN A 96 -2.89 0.96 22.34
CA GLN A 96 -2.79 2.36 21.92
C GLN A 96 -1.50 2.65 21.12
N LEU A 97 -0.37 2.05 21.53
CA LEU A 97 0.88 2.15 20.77
C LEU A 97 0.81 1.41 19.44
N VAL A 98 0.18 0.24 19.39
CA VAL A 98 -0.08 -0.48 18.14
C VAL A 98 -0.94 0.36 17.20
N GLN A 99 -2.02 0.96 17.70
CA GLN A 99 -2.89 1.84 16.90
C GLN A 99 -2.16 3.05 16.35
N SER A 100 -1.37 3.71 17.19
CA SER A 100 -0.72 4.98 16.81
C SER A 100 0.55 4.81 15.99
N LYS A 101 1.27 3.69 16.13
CA LYS A 101 2.59 3.48 15.51
C LYS A 101 2.63 2.35 14.48
N CYS A 102 2.00 1.21 14.77
CA CYS A 102 2.11 0.03 13.90
C CYS A 102 1.06 0.02 12.78
N VAL A 103 -0.19 0.35 13.11
CA VAL A 103 -1.29 0.37 12.14
C VAL A 103 -1.07 1.38 11.00
N PRO A 104 -0.64 2.64 11.26
CA PRO A 104 -0.35 3.58 10.19
C PRO A 104 0.72 3.09 9.21
N VAL A 105 1.75 2.41 9.69
CA VAL A 105 2.81 1.83 8.85
C VAL A 105 2.29 0.68 8.00
N MET A 106 1.42 -0.16 8.56
CA MET A 106 0.79 -1.27 7.82
C MET A 106 -0.16 -0.78 6.73
N LEU A 107 -0.92 0.27 7.01
CA LEU A 107 -1.94 0.80 6.10
C LEU A 107 -1.44 1.91 5.17
N TYR A 108 -0.14 2.18 5.17
CA TYR A 108 0.45 3.25 4.37
C TYR A 108 0.17 3.08 2.87
N CYS A 109 -0.39 4.09 2.23
CA CYS A 109 -0.78 4.13 0.80
C CYS A 109 -1.76 3.05 0.33
N LEU A 110 -2.32 2.22 1.22
CA LEU A 110 -3.26 1.18 0.82
C LEU A 110 -4.63 1.75 0.45
N GLU A 111 -4.96 2.95 0.87
CA GLU A 111 -6.14 3.72 0.46
C GLU A 111 -6.18 3.97 -1.06
N ALA A 112 -5.02 4.09 -1.71
CA ALA A 112 -4.89 4.29 -3.15
C ALA A 112 -4.82 2.97 -3.94
N CYS A 113 -4.67 1.83 -3.26
CA CYS A 113 -4.48 0.52 -3.89
C CYS A 113 -5.78 -0.29 -3.93
N PRO A 114 -6.13 -0.91 -5.07
CA PRO A 114 -7.24 -1.85 -5.13
C PRO A 114 -6.84 -3.15 -4.40
N LEU A 115 -7.45 -3.40 -3.25
CA LEU A 115 -7.19 -4.61 -2.46
C LEU A 115 -8.24 -5.68 -2.74
N LYS A 116 -7.79 -6.92 -2.95
CA LYS A 116 -8.66 -8.10 -3.04
C LYS A 116 -9.14 -8.52 -1.64
N LYS A 117 -10.29 -9.20 -1.56
CA LYS A 117 -10.82 -9.73 -0.29
C LYS A 117 -9.79 -10.58 0.48
N SER A 118 -9.02 -11.42 -0.22
CA SER A 118 -7.95 -12.24 0.38
C SER A 118 -6.80 -11.42 0.94
N GLN A 119 -6.47 -10.28 0.32
CA GLN A 119 -5.46 -9.36 0.81
C GLN A 119 -5.93 -8.63 2.07
N LEU A 120 -7.18 -8.17 2.11
CA LEU A 120 -7.79 -7.60 3.31
C LEU A 120 -7.79 -8.60 4.46
N GLN A 121 -8.25 -9.84 4.22
CA GLN A 121 -8.22 -10.91 5.22
C GLN A 121 -6.80 -11.17 5.74
N SER A 122 -5.81 -11.08 4.87
CA SER A 122 -4.41 -11.24 5.27
C SER A 122 -3.90 -10.11 6.18
N LEU A 123 -4.41 -8.88 6.02
CA LEU A 123 -4.10 -7.76 6.93
C LEU A 123 -4.88 -7.89 8.25
N GLU A 124 -6.15 -8.31 8.20
CA GLU A 124 -6.95 -8.60 9.39
C GLU A 124 -6.27 -9.66 10.27
N ASN A 125 -5.77 -10.74 9.67
CA ASN A 125 -5.04 -11.79 10.38
C ASN A 125 -3.77 -11.27 11.10
N VAL A 126 -3.12 -10.23 10.58
CA VAL A 126 -1.97 -9.60 11.27
C VAL A 126 -2.40 -8.99 12.60
N ILE A 127 -3.55 -8.29 12.62
CA ILE A 127 -4.11 -7.71 13.86
C ILE A 127 -4.58 -8.81 14.80
N VAL A 128 -5.28 -9.82 14.31
CA VAL A 128 -5.71 -10.98 15.12
C VAL A 128 -4.51 -11.62 15.81
N ASN A 129 -3.42 -11.90 15.09
CA ASN A 129 -2.22 -12.50 15.67
C ASN A 129 -1.54 -11.57 16.70
N CYS A 130 -1.58 -10.26 16.46
CA CYS A 130 -1.09 -9.28 17.41
C CYS A 130 -1.87 -9.32 18.72
N PHE A 131 -3.21 -9.33 18.65
CA PHE A 131 -4.09 -9.40 19.82
C PHE A 131 -3.95 -10.74 20.56
N MET A 132 -3.87 -11.87 19.84
CA MET A 132 -3.58 -13.17 20.44
C MET A 132 -2.31 -13.16 21.30
N LYS A 133 -1.28 -12.43 20.82
CA LYS A 133 0.00 -12.29 21.54
C LYS A 133 -0.12 -11.34 22.74
N ILE A 134 -0.87 -10.26 22.65
CA ILE A 134 -1.07 -9.29 23.74
C ILE A 134 -1.87 -9.91 24.87
N PHE A 135 -3.00 -10.57 24.54
CA PHE A 135 -3.91 -11.16 25.53
C PHE A 135 -3.58 -12.61 25.91
N HIS A 136 -2.47 -13.15 25.40
CA HIS A 136 -2.05 -14.54 25.65
C HIS A 136 -3.16 -15.58 25.41
N THR A 137 -4.05 -15.35 24.45
CA THR A 137 -5.19 -16.21 24.11
C THR A 137 -5.09 -16.80 22.72
N ARG A 138 -5.71 -17.98 22.52
CA ARG A 138 -5.86 -18.59 21.19
C ARG A 138 -7.31 -18.54 20.68
N SER A 139 -8.25 -18.04 21.50
CA SER A 139 -9.66 -17.89 21.11
C SER A 139 -9.81 -16.75 20.11
N LYS A 140 -10.24 -17.08 18.90
CA LYS A 140 -10.53 -16.06 17.87
C LYS A 140 -11.77 -15.23 18.21
N GLU A 141 -12.74 -15.79 18.88
CA GLU A 141 -13.97 -15.09 19.31
C GLU A 141 -13.60 -13.97 20.26
N THR A 142 -12.92 -14.29 21.35
CA THR A 142 -12.46 -13.29 22.34
C THR A 142 -11.60 -12.21 21.68
N VAL A 143 -10.73 -12.59 20.74
CA VAL A 143 -9.88 -11.62 20.02
C VAL A 143 -10.71 -10.69 19.15
N ASN A 144 -11.72 -11.20 18.46
CA ASN A 144 -12.60 -10.37 17.63
C ASN A 144 -13.40 -9.37 18.48
N ASP A 145 -13.92 -9.79 19.63
CA ASP A 145 -14.60 -8.92 20.58
C ASP A 145 -13.67 -7.79 21.06
N CYS A 146 -12.43 -8.13 21.41
CA CYS A 146 -11.42 -7.13 21.75
C CYS A 146 -11.11 -6.17 20.60
N ILE A 147 -10.97 -6.67 19.36
CA ILE A 147 -10.73 -5.83 18.18
C ILE A 147 -11.89 -4.83 17.98
N GLU A 148 -13.13 -5.25 18.22
CA GLU A 148 -14.29 -4.37 18.14
C GLU A 148 -14.30 -3.33 19.28
N MET A 149 -14.05 -3.74 20.52
CA MET A 149 -13.98 -2.86 21.69
C MET A 149 -12.94 -1.75 21.51
N PHE A 150 -11.77 -2.08 20.96
CA PHE A 150 -10.68 -1.13 20.70
C PHE A 150 -10.81 -0.41 19.35
N ASN A 151 -11.90 -0.62 18.58
CA ASN A 151 -12.13 0.00 17.26
C ASN A 151 -10.98 -0.22 16.25
N LEU A 152 -10.31 -1.38 16.31
CA LEU A 152 -9.16 -1.73 15.45
C LEU A 152 -9.54 -2.56 14.22
N ASN A 153 -10.77 -2.44 13.74
CA ASN A 153 -11.20 -3.10 12.52
C ASN A 153 -10.48 -2.52 11.30
N VAL A 154 -9.57 -3.31 10.71
CA VAL A 154 -8.71 -2.91 9.56
C VAL A 154 -9.55 -2.44 8.37
N ARG A 155 -10.65 -3.12 8.07
CA ARG A 155 -11.53 -2.77 6.96
C ARG A 155 -12.14 -1.39 7.15
N LYS A 156 -12.76 -1.15 8.30
CA LYS A 156 -13.35 0.16 8.63
C LYS A 156 -12.30 1.28 8.60
N LEU A 157 -11.07 1.00 9.05
CA LEU A 157 -9.97 1.98 9.01
C LEU A 157 -9.52 2.29 7.57
N LEU A 158 -9.41 1.27 6.71
CA LEU A 158 -9.08 1.45 5.30
C LEU A 158 -10.18 2.20 4.55
N ASP A 159 -11.45 1.85 4.77
CA ASP A 159 -12.58 2.52 4.12
C ASP A 159 -12.63 4.01 4.49
N ARG A 160 -12.44 4.36 5.77
CA ARG A 160 -12.34 5.77 6.20
C ARG A 160 -11.19 6.50 5.50
N ARG A 161 -9.99 5.89 5.42
CA ARG A 161 -8.84 6.47 4.73
C ARG A 161 -9.11 6.62 3.24
N ARG A 162 -9.71 5.62 2.60
CA ARG A 162 -10.08 5.65 1.19
C ARG A 162 -11.09 6.77 0.89
N VAL A 163 -12.12 6.91 1.70
CA VAL A 163 -13.08 8.02 1.56
C VAL A 163 -12.38 9.37 1.66
N THR A 164 -11.51 9.57 2.65
CA THR A 164 -10.74 10.81 2.80
C THR A 164 -9.82 11.06 1.61
N PHE A 165 -9.11 10.03 1.14
CA PHE A 165 -8.24 10.10 -0.04
C PHE A 165 -9.04 10.49 -1.28
N LEU A 166 -10.15 9.80 -1.56
CA LEU A 166 -10.99 10.07 -2.72
C LEU A 166 -11.60 11.48 -2.70
N LYS A 167 -12.08 11.94 -1.52
CA LYS A 167 -12.56 13.32 -1.35
C LYS A 167 -11.47 14.34 -1.66
N THR A 168 -10.29 14.17 -1.07
CA THR A 168 -9.15 15.08 -1.29
C THR A 168 -8.70 15.07 -2.75
N PHE A 169 -8.69 13.89 -3.39
CA PHE A 169 -8.34 13.77 -4.80
C PHE A 169 -9.38 14.42 -5.71
N ALA A 170 -10.67 14.26 -5.44
CA ALA A 170 -11.75 14.84 -6.21
C ALA A 170 -11.76 16.39 -6.17
N THR A 171 -11.35 16.98 -5.04
CA THR A 171 -11.31 18.45 -4.86
C THR A 171 -10.08 19.11 -5.48
N ARG A 172 -9.03 18.32 -5.83
CA ARG A 172 -7.85 18.87 -6.50
C ARG A 172 -8.19 19.39 -7.90
N ASN A 173 -7.70 20.60 -8.19
CA ASN A 173 -7.94 21.27 -9.48
C ASN A 173 -6.81 20.93 -10.47
N ASP A 174 -6.73 19.67 -10.92
CA ASP A 174 -5.76 19.24 -11.92
C ASP A 174 -6.32 19.44 -13.33
N ARG A 175 -5.59 20.15 -14.19
CA ARG A 175 -5.95 20.43 -15.59
C ARG A 175 -5.71 19.25 -16.54
N ASN A 176 -5.18 18.13 -16.07
CA ASN A 176 -4.86 16.98 -16.91
C ASN A 176 -6.10 16.13 -17.19
N THR A 177 -6.43 15.92 -18.47
CA THR A 177 -7.60 15.17 -18.93
C THR A 177 -7.64 13.73 -18.44
N ALA A 178 -6.49 13.06 -18.30
CA ALA A 178 -6.40 11.71 -17.73
C ALA A 178 -6.80 11.69 -16.26
N CYS A 179 -6.46 12.74 -15.50
CA CYS A 179 -6.90 12.92 -14.12
C CYS A 179 -8.41 13.14 -14.02
N CYS A 180 -9.04 13.81 -14.99
CA CYS A 180 -10.49 14.04 -15.02
C CYS A 180 -11.28 12.74 -15.14
N ALA A 181 -10.87 11.84 -16.04
CA ALA A 181 -11.50 10.52 -16.19
C ALA A 181 -11.35 9.65 -14.92
N PHE A 182 -10.19 9.73 -14.28
CA PHE A 182 -9.95 9.04 -13.00
C PHE A 182 -10.76 9.66 -11.86
N LYS A 183 -10.91 10.99 -11.82
CA LYS A 183 -11.78 11.68 -10.85
C LYS A 183 -13.23 11.24 -10.95
N ALA A 184 -13.78 11.09 -12.16
CA ALA A 184 -15.14 10.60 -12.36
C ALA A 184 -15.33 9.19 -11.78
N ARG A 185 -14.35 8.28 -11.97
CA ARG A 185 -14.36 6.96 -11.35
C ARG A 185 -14.27 7.02 -9.82
N CYS A 186 -13.41 7.88 -9.28
CA CYS A 186 -13.29 8.07 -7.84
C CYS A 186 -14.59 8.58 -7.20
N MET A 187 -15.32 9.46 -7.89
CA MET A 187 -16.64 9.94 -7.43
C MET A 187 -17.68 8.82 -7.43
N ALA A 188 -17.69 7.95 -8.45
CA ALA A 188 -18.55 6.77 -8.48
C ALA A 188 -18.22 5.79 -7.34
N ASP A 189 -16.93 5.52 -7.08
CA ASP A 189 -16.48 4.69 -5.98
C ASP A 189 -16.87 5.27 -4.61
N LEU A 190 -16.81 6.58 -4.44
CA LEU A 190 -17.27 7.28 -3.23
C LEU A 190 -18.76 7.05 -2.97
N HIS A 191 -19.59 7.09 -4.02
CA HIS A 191 -21.04 6.84 -3.91
C HIS A 191 -21.31 5.40 -3.43
N CYS A 192 -20.55 4.42 -3.94
CA CYS A 192 -20.69 3.02 -3.54
C CYS A 192 -20.22 2.72 -2.09
N ILE A 193 -19.34 3.54 -1.50
CA ILE A 193 -18.83 3.32 -0.14
C ILE A 193 -19.68 4.03 0.91
N THR A 194 -20.40 5.08 0.52
CA THR A 194 -21.21 5.92 1.43
C THR A 194 -22.67 5.51 1.51
N VAL A 195 -23.14 4.59 0.65
CA VAL A 195 -24.43 3.90 0.70
C VAL A 195 -24.29 2.57 1.44
#